data_d34d0be11b2b7a918b6b5a08a20b036a
#
_entry.id   d34d0be11b2b7a918b6b5a08a20b036a
#
_cell.length_a   1.000
_cell.length_b   1.000
_cell.length_c   1.000
_cell.angle_alpha   90.00
_cell.angle_beta   90.00
_cell.angle_gamma   90.00
#
_symmetry.space_group_name_H-M   'P 1'
#
loop_
_entity.id
_entity.type
_entity.pdbx_description
1 polymer ?
#
loop_
_entity_poly.entity_id
_entity_poly.type
_entity_poly.pdbx_seq_one_letter_code
_entity_poly.pdbx_strand_id
1 'polypeptide(L)'
;DLKTTIDARPKGFAKSVRQYGYLFQAAWYMTALRAMGERPKQFVFLVVEKSPPYATACYTLDNADIEREVPRVLEACKIYGECLRTDVWPGYSDDIKTLDLGTYYAKNRLSISQLAEKFGVSRSYAHRIIKIHNVVGQKLGKKRLIDMSEFSTALRWENTKKEVA
;
A
#
# COMPACT_ATOMS: atom_id res chain seq x y z
N ASP A 1 11.17 13.01 16.95
CA ASP A 1 10.97 11.56 16.95
C ASP A 1 12.03 10.89 16.06
N LEU A 2 12.75 9.92 16.60
CA LEU A 2 13.80 9.18 15.89
C LEU A 2 13.21 7.99 15.15
N LYS A 3 13.56 7.86 13.86
CA LYS A 3 13.16 6.73 13.01
C LYS A 3 14.37 6.09 12.33
N THR A 4 14.37 4.77 12.26
CA THR A 4 15.31 4.05 11.39
C THR A 4 14.62 3.58 10.14
N THR A 5 15.30 3.63 8.99
CA THR A 5 14.75 3.26 7.69
C THR A 5 15.79 2.55 6.81
N ILE A 6 15.35 1.91 5.74
CA ILE A 6 16.22 1.39 4.69
C ILE A 6 16.65 2.52 3.73
N ASP A 7 15.77 3.50 3.53
CA ASP A 7 15.99 4.62 2.60
C ASP A 7 15.53 5.93 3.26
N ALA A 8 16.49 6.78 3.64
CA ALA A 8 16.23 8.07 4.24
C ALA A 8 15.94 9.18 3.23
N ARG A 9 16.03 8.93 1.92
CA ARG A 9 15.68 9.93 0.91
C ARG A 9 14.21 10.34 1.01
N PRO A 10 13.82 11.55 0.57
CA PRO A 10 12.46 12.06 0.73
C PRO A 10 11.37 11.09 0.25
N LYS A 11 11.52 10.52 -0.95
CA LYS A 11 10.55 9.55 -1.51
C LYS A 11 10.48 8.24 -0.73
N GLY A 12 11.63 7.73 -0.27
CA GLY A 12 11.74 6.50 0.53
C GLY A 12 11.09 6.68 1.89
N PHE A 13 11.43 7.72 2.61
CA PHE A 13 10.85 8.00 3.92
C PHE A 13 9.36 8.36 3.85
N ALA A 14 8.92 9.11 2.83
CA ALA A 14 7.49 9.38 2.62
C ALA A 14 6.65 8.09 2.40
N LYS A 15 7.24 7.04 1.81
CA LYS A 15 6.60 5.72 1.74
C LYS A 15 6.46 5.10 3.12
N SER A 16 7.49 5.18 3.96
CA SER A 16 7.48 4.70 5.35
C SER A 16 6.45 5.45 6.19
N VAL A 17 6.35 6.78 6.05
CA VAL A 17 5.34 7.61 6.75
C VAL A 17 3.93 7.08 6.47
N ARG A 18 3.60 6.79 5.20
CA ARG A 18 2.30 6.23 4.82
C ARG A 18 2.09 4.80 5.30
N GLN A 19 3.11 3.96 5.15
CA GLN A 19 3.03 2.53 5.47
C GLN A 19 2.84 2.27 6.96
N TYR A 20 3.53 3.04 7.80
CA TYR A 20 3.57 2.84 9.25
C TYR A 20 2.69 3.83 10.03
N GLY A 21 1.90 4.64 9.34
CA GLY A 21 0.98 5.58 9.99
C GLY A 21 1.66 6.69 10.80
N TYR A 22 2.84 7.14 10.39
CA TYR A 22 3.58 8.16 11.12
C TYR A 22 2.88 9.53 11.17
N LEU A 23 1.97 9.80 10.22
CA LEU A 23 1.12 10.99 10.29
C LEU A 23 0.17 10.92 11.50
N PHE A 24 -0.47 9.77 11.71
CA PHE A 24 -1.31 9.53 12.89
C PHE A 24 -0.49 9.66 14.19
N GLN A 25 0.71 9.09 14.22
CA GLN A 25 1.61 9.20 15.38
C GLN A 25 1.98 10.67 15.68
N ALA A 26 2.30 11.46 14.65
CA ALA A 26 2.61 12.88 14.81
C ALA A 26 1.40 13.64 15.38
N ALA A 27 0.20 13.42 14.83
CA ALA A 27 -1.03 14.02 15.31
C ALA A 27 -1.33 13.61 16.75
N TRP A 28 -1.10 12.35 17.11
CA TRP A 28 -1.25 11.84 18.47
C TRP A 28 -0.36 12.61 19.45
N TYR A 29 0.95 12.70 19.20
CA TYR A 29 1.87 13.40 20.08
C TYR A 29 1.59 14.89 20.18
N MET A 30 1.27 15.56 19.05
CA MET A 30 0.94 16.97 19.06
C MET A 30 -0.35 17.25 19.86
N THR A 31 -1.36 16.38 19.73
CA THR A 31 -2.61 16.48 20.47
C THR A 31 -2.40 16.23 21.97
N ALA A 32 -1.62 15.22 22.33
CA ALA A 32 -1.29 14.92 23.74
C ALA A 32 -0.53 16.08 24.41
N LEU A 33 0.50 16.63 23.74
CA LEU A 33 1.24 17.78 24.27
C LEU A 33 0.33 19.01 24.47
N ARG A 34 -0.56 19.28 23.53
CA ARG A 34 -1.53 20.39 23.66
C ARG A 34 -2.49 20.17 24.82
N ALA A 35 -2.95 18.94 25.04
CA ALA A 35 -3.78 18.60 26.20
C ALA A 35 -3.05 18.79 27.54
N MET A 36 -1.72 18.67 27.54
CA MET A 36 -0.86 18.95 28.70
C MET A 36 -0.55 20.45 28.88
N GLY A 37 -1.09 21.33 28.02
CA GLY A 37 -0.85 22.78 28.06
C GLY A 37 0.35 23.25 27.26
N GLU A 38 1.07 22.35 26.60
CA GLU A 38 2.20 22.68 25.74
C GLU A 38 1.76 23.27 24.41
N ARG A 39 2.63 24.05 23.76
CA ARG A 39 2.36 24.67 22.45
C ARG A 39 3.39 24.23 21.41
N PRO A 40 3.42 22.95 21.02
CA PRO A 40 4.36 22.48 20.04
C PRO A 40 4.11 23.18 18.68
N LYS A 41 5.18 23.71 18.07
CA LYS A 41 5.10 24.45 16.80
C LYS A 41 5.22 23.50 15.61
N GLN A 42 5.97 22.42 15.76
CA GLN A 42 6.35 21.54 14.65
C GLN A 42 6.67 20.14 15.17
N PHE A 43 6.34 19.13 14.36
CA PHE A 43 6.78 17.76 14.59
C PHE A 43 7.93 17.41 13.63
N VAL A 44 9.05 16.96 14.16
CA VAL A 44 10.24 16.64 13.36
C VAL A 44 10.59 15.16 13.51
N PHE A 45 10.82 14.49 12.40
CA PHE A 45 11.46 13.18 12.35
C PHE A 45 12.96 13.36 12.13
N LEU A 46 13.76 12.76 13.01
CA LEU A 46 15.16 12.47 12.76
C LEU A 46 15.27 11.06 12.22
N VAL A 47 15.73 10.92 10.98
CA VAL A 47 15.73 9.66 10.24
C VAL A 47 17.16 9.18 10.04
N VAL A 48 17.42 7.90 10.30
CA VAL A 48 18.75 7.27 10.16
C VAL A 48 18.61 6.01 9.31
N GLU A 49 19.46 5.85 8.32
CA GLU A 49 19.55 4.60 7.54
C GLU A 49 20.14 3.47 8.35
N LYS A 50 19.65 2.25 8.15
CA LYS A 50 20.10 1.03 8.85
C LYS A 50 21.42 0.46 8.32
N SER A 51 21.87 0.94 7.15
CA SER A 51 23.07 0.44 6.46
C SER A 51 24.12 1.54 6.33
N PRO A 52 25.42 1.21 6.30
CA PRO A 52 26.48 2.19 6.04
C PRO A 52 26.22 2.96 4.74
N PRO A 53 26.49 4.27 4.72
CA PRO A 53 27.14 5.09 5.72
C PRO A 53 26.23 5.62 6.84
N TYR A 54 25.07 5.02 7.09
CA TYR A 54 24.08 5.44 8.10
C TYR A 54 23.61 6.88 7.91
N ALA A 55 23.31 7.22 6.66
CA ALA A 55 22.89 8.55 6.27
C ALA A 55 21.71 9.03 7.12
N THR A 56 21.74 10.31 7.50
CA THR A 56 20.72 10.94 8.34
C THR A 56 19.99 12.03 7.58
N ALA A 57 18.71 12.21 7.92
CA ALA A 57 17.88 13.28 7.38
C ALA A 57 16.87 13.75 8.44
N CYS A 58 16.45 15.02 8.34
CA CYS A 58 15.38 15.56 9.17
C CYS A 58 14.19 15.92 8.27
N TYR A 59 12.99 15.50 8.67
CA TYR A 59 11.75 15.80 7.98
C TYR A 59 10.69 16.31 8.92
N THR A 60 9.82 17.15 8.41
CA THR A 60 8.58 17.56 9.05
C THR A 60 7.40 17.20 8.17
N LEU A 61 6.22 17.16 8.77
CA LEU A 61 4.95 17.06 8.06
C LEU A 61 4.29 18.44 8.02
N ASP A 62 3.46 18.66 7.00
CA ASP A 62 2.62 19.85 6.96
C ASP A 62 1.67 19.86 8.17
N ASN A 63 1.61 20.99 8.88
CA ASN A 63 0.72 21.15 10.01
C ASN A 63 -0.77 20.95 9.61
N ALA A 64 -1.15 21.34 8.40
CA ALA A 64 -2.51 21.09 7.90
C ALA A 64 -2.82 19.60 7.74
N ASP A 65 -1.82 18.77 7.38
CA ASP A 65 -1.98 17.32 7.31
C ASP A 65 -2.13 16.73 8.70
N ILE A 66 -1.33 17.20 9.67
CA ILE A 66 -1.42 16.77 11.07
C ILE A 66 -2.81 17.14 11.65
N GLU A 67 -3.28 18.37 11.42
CA GLU A 67 -4.61 18.81 11.91
C GLU A 67 -5.76 18.01 11.31
N ARG A 68 -5.67 17.60 10.04
CA ARG A 68 -6.66 16.73 9.40
C ARG A 68 -6.74 15.34 10.03
N GLU A 69 -5.66 14.86 10.65
CA GLU A 69 -5.62 13.56 11.33
C GLU A 69 -6.11 13.62 12.80
N VAL A 70 -6.19 14.81 13.41
CA VAL A 70 -6.63 14.99 14.82
C VAL A 70 -8.01 14.36 15.11
N PRO A 71 -9.05 14.50 14.28
CA PRO A 71 -10.34 13.85 14.53
C PRO A 71 -10.23 12.34 14.68
N ARG A 72 -9.35 11.70 13.91
CA ARG A 72 -9.10 10.26 14.00
C ARG A 72 -8.38 9.88 15.29
N VAL A 73 -7.48 10.73 15.77
CA VAL A 73 -6.84 10.56 17.09
C VAL A 73 -7.88 10.63 18.21
N LEU A 74 -8.75 11.64 18.18
CA LEU A 74 -9.81 11.81 19.19
C LEU A 74 -10.80 10.63 19.20
N GLU A 75 -11.16 10.12 18.03
CA GLU A 75 -12.02 8.93 17.94
C GLU A 75 -11.33 7.70 18.52
N ALA A 76 -10.05 7.50 18.26
CA ALA A 76 -9.27 6.41 18.87
C ALA A 76 -9.22 6.53 20.40
N CYS A 77 -9.04 7.75 20.94
CA CYS A 77 -9.10 8.00 22.38
C CYS A 77 -10.48 7.68 22.97
N LYS A 78 -11.56 8.03 22.27
CA LYS A 78 -12.93 7.74 22.69
C LYS A 78 -13.20 6.23 22.73
N ILE A 79 -12.83 5.51 21.68
CA ILE A 79 -12.96 4.05 21.62
C ILE A 79 -12.18 3.40 22.78
N TYR A 80 -10.93 3.81 22.98
CA TYR A 80 -10.10 3.31 24.07
C TYR A 80 -10.72 3.59 25.46
N GLY A 81 -11.21 4.80 25.68
CA GLY A 81 -11.92 5.17 26.92
C GLY A 81 -13.16 4.34 27.16
N GLU A 82 -13.92 4.04 26.11
CA GLU A 82 -15.11 3.17 26.22
C GLU A 82 -14.71 1.73 26.56
N CYS A 83 -13.66 1.18 25.92
CA CYS A 83 -13.14 -0.15 26.26
C CYS A 83 -12.69 -0.23 27.73
N LEU A 84 -12.00 0.80 28.24
CA LEU A 84 -11.60 0.86 29.65
C LEU A 84 -12.82 0.90 30.60
N ARG A 85 -13.87 1.64 30.22
CA ARG A 85 -15.07 1.80 31.06
C ARG A 85 -15.93 0.54 31.10
N THR A 86 -16.01 -0.20 29.98
CA THR A 86 -16.91 -1.36 29.84
C THR A 86 -16.20 -2.70 30.04
N ASP A 87 -14.87 -2.71 30.04
CA ASP A 87 -13.99 -3.89 29.95
C ASP A 87 -14.29 -4.77 28.73
N VAL A 88 -14.88 -4.18 27.67
CA VAL A 88 -15.13 -4.86 26.39
C VAL A 88 -14.13 -4.39 25.36
N TRP A 89 -13.28 -5.31 24.90
CA TRP A 89 -12.22 -5.07 23.92
C TRP A 89 -12.58 -5.77 22.61
N PRO A 90 -13.19 -5.06 21.64
CA PRO A 90 -13.63 -5.69 20.40
C PRO A 90 -12.42 -6.15 19.58
N GLY A 91 -12.45 -7.44 19.23
CA GLY A 91 -11.50 -8.08 18.32
C GLY A 91 -12.04 -8.20 16.92
N TYR A 92 -11.44 -9.09 16.15
CA TYR A 92 -12.02 -9.52 14.88
C TYR A 92 -13.29 -10.35 15.13
N SER A 93 -14.23 -10.29 14.17
CA SER A 93 -15.43 -11.12 14.21
C SER A 93 -15.07 -12.61 14.17
N ASP A 94 -15.75 -13.42 14.98
CA ASP A 94 -15.63 -14.89 14.95
C ASP A 94 -16.27 -15.50 13.68
N ASP A 95 -17.03 -14.71 12.94
CA ASP A 95 -17.64 -15.15 11.69
C ASP A 95 -16.62 -15.29 10.56
N ILE A 96 -16.82 -16.30 9.72
CA ILE A 96 -16.07 -16.47 8.48
C ILE A 96 -16.50 -15.37 7.51
N LYS A 97 -15.56 -14.46 7.16
CA LYS A 97 -15.79 -13.36 6.23
C LYS A 97 -15.10 -13.61 4.91
N THR A 98 -15.81 -13.32 3.82
CA THR A 98 -15.21 -13.30 2.47
C THR A 98 -14.26 -12.10 2.34
N LEU A 99 -13.01 -12.34 2.00
CA LEU A 99 -12.05 -11.27 1.72
C LEU A 99 -12.34 -10.64 0.37
N ASP A 100 -12.48 -9.32 0.36
CA ASP A 100 -12.52 -8.56 -0.90
C ASP A 100 -11.10 -8.34 -1.42
N LEU A 101 -10.75 -9.10 -2.47
CA LEU A 101 -9.47 -8.98 -3.17
C LEU A 101 -9.56 -8.05 -4.39
N GLY A 102 -10.64 -7.28 -4.53
CA GLY A 102 -10.94 -6.46 -5.72
C GLY A 102 -9.79 -5.54 -6.13
N THR A 103 -9.14 -4.86 -5.19
CA THR A 103 -7.99 -3.98 -5.49
C THR A 103 -6.74 -4.73 -5.89
N TYR A 104 -6.49 -5.92 -5.32
CA TYR A 104 -5.39 -6.80 -5.71
C TYR A 104 -5.56 -7.30 -7.13
N TYR A 105 -6.73 -7.85 -7.46
CA TYR A 105 -7.03 -8.35 -8.80
C TYR A 105 -7.15 -7.23 -9.83
N ALA A 106 -7.67 -6.05 -9.47
CA ALA A 106 -7.74 -4.91 -10.38
C ALA A 106 -6.34 -4.39 -10.77
N LYS A 107 -5.37 -4.39 -9.85
CA LYS A 107 -3.99 -3.98 -10.14
C LYS A 107 -3.23 -4.98 -11.01
N ASN A 108 -3.55 -6.27 -10.91
CA ASN A 108 -2.86 -7.34 -11.61
C ASN A 108 -3.58 -7.79 -12.89
N ARG A 109 -4.76 -7.25 -13.17
CA ARG A 109 -5.53 -7.54 -14.39
C ARG A 109 -5.41 -6.42 -15.40
N LEU A 110 -4.96 -6.78 -16.58
CA LEU A 110 -4.75 -5.87 -17.69
C LEU A 110 -5.63 -6.28 -18.88
N SER A 111 -6.03 -5.29 -19.67
CA SER A 111 -6.63 -5.55 -20.97
C SER A 111 -5.58 -6.16 -21.91
N ILE A 112 -6.04 -6.83 -22.96
CA ILE A 112 -5.13 -7.48 -23.93
C ILE A 112 -4.18 -6.46 -24.57
N SER A 113 -4.63 -5.23 -24.82
CA SER A 113 -3.77 -4.16 -25.35
C SER A 113 -2.67 -3.76 -24.35
N GLN A 114 -3.01 -3.62 -23.07
CA GLN A 114 -2.06 -3.31 -22.02
C GLN A 114 -1.05 -4.46 -21.76
N LEU A 115 -1.52 -5.72 -21.87
CA LEU A 115 -0.62 -6.89 -21.80
C LEU A 115 0.36 -6.90 -22.97
N ALA A 116 -0.15 -6.68 -24.19
CA ALA A 116 0.67 -6.64 -25.41
C ALA A 116 1.78 -5.58 -25.29
N GLU A 117 1.44 -4.38 -24.85
CA GLU A 117 2.37 -3.28 -24.60
C GLU A 117 3.39 -3.63 -23.50
N LYS A 118 2.91 -4.11 -22.35
CA LYS A 118 3.75 -4.43 -21.18
C LYS A 118 4.77 -5.53 -21.47
N PHE A 119 4.40 -6.53 -22.24
CA PHE A 119 5.26 -7.68 -22.56
C PHE A 119 5.96 -7.56 -23.93
N GLY A 120 5.83 -6.42 -24.62
CA GLY A 120 6.51 -6.16 -25.89
C GLY A 120 6.07 -7.11 -27.01
N VAL A 121 4.81 -7.56 -27.02
CA VAL A 121 4.29 -8.50 -28.01
C VAL A 121 3.14 -7.86 -28.82
N SER A 122 2.88 -8.40 -30.02
CA SER A 122 1.72 -7.92 -30.78
C SER A 122 0.40 -8.31 -30.10
N ARG A 123 -0.63 -7.50 -30.28
CA ARG A 123 -1.97 -7.78 -29.73
C ARG A 123 -2.53 -9.11 -30.25
N SER A 124 -2.28 -9.43 -31.50
CA SER A 124 -2.69 -10.73 -32.11
C SER A 124 -1.99 -11.90 -31.48
N TYR A 125 -0.69 -11.75 -31.15
CA TYR A 125 0.08 -12.76 -30.45
C TYR A 125 -0.40 -12.94 -29.01
N ALA A 126 -0.67 -11.85 -28.29
CA ALA A 126 -1.26 -11.91 -26.96
C ALA A 126 -2.63 -12.64 -26.95
N HIS A 127 -3.49 -12.36 -27.91
CA HIS A 127 -4.75 -13.10 -28.12
C HIS A 127 -4.54 -14.60 -28.32
N ARG A 128 -3.55 -14.97 -29.15
CA ARG A 128 -3.21 -16.37 -29.43
C ARG A 128 -2.76 -17.09 -28.15
N ILE A 129 -1.86 -16.49 -27.36
CA ILE A 129 -1.39 -17.03 -26.07
C ILE A 129 -2.58 -17.29 -25.14
N ILE A 130 -3.44 -16.31 -24.95
CA ILE A 130 -4.63 -16.41 -24.09
C ILE A 130 -5.52 -17.58 -24.52
N LYS A 131 -5.71 -17.76 -25.82
CA LYS A 131 -6.56 -18.83 -26.38
C LYS A 131 -5.92 -20.22 -26.23
N ILE A 132 -4.64 -20.37 -26.58
CA ILE A 132 -3.92 -21.66 -26.54
C ILE A 132 -3.80 -22.17 -25.10
N HIS A 133 -3.45 -21.30 -24.17
CA HIS A 133 -3.25 -21.65 -22.76
C HIS A 133 -4.49 -21.52 -21.89
N ASN A 134 -5.64 -21.28 -22.52
CA ASN A 134 -6.93 -21.13 -21.83
C ASN A 134 -6.89 -20.16 -20.62
N VAL A 135 -6.15 -19.06 -20.78
CA VAL A 135 -6.03 -18.05 -19.71
C VAL A 135 -7.39 -17.40 -19.46
N VAL A 136 -7.89 -17.55 -18.24
CA VAL A 136 -9.23 -17.09 -17.88
C VAL A 136 -9.21 -15.58 -17.66
N GLY A 137 -10.10 -14.86 -18.35
CA GLY A 137 -10.27 -13.41 -18.17
C GLY A 137 -11.64 -13.06 -17.62
N GLN A 138 -11.69 -12.10 -16.71
CA GLN A 138 -12.94 -11.56 -16.19
C GLN A 138 -13.49 -10.47 -17.11
N LYS A 139 -14.77 -10.54 -17.44
CA LYS A 139 -15.46 -9.52 -18.24
C LYS A 139 -15.87 -8.36 -17.32
N LEU A 140 -15.38 -7.16 -17.60
CA LEU A 140 -15.75 -5.94 -16.88
C LEU A 140 -16.33 -4.94 -17.90
N GLY A 141 -17.65 -4.85 -17.99
CA GLY A 141 -18.33 -4.11 -19.03
C GLY A 141 -17.97 -4.62 -20.42
N LYS A 142 -17.51 -3.73 -21.31
CA LYS A 142 -17.08 -4.09 -22.69
C LYS A 142 -15.62 -4.63 -22.76
N LYS A 143 -14.86 -4.62 -21.67
CA LYS A 143 -13.46 -5.06 -21.64
C LYS A 143 -13.33 -6.41 -20.95
N ARG A 144 -12.44 -7.26 -21.48
CA ARG A 144 -11.98 -8.48 -20.83
C ARG A 144 -10.63 -8.18 -20.17
N LEU A 145 -10.53 -8.39 -18.86
CA LEU A 145 -9.32 -8.21 -18.08
C LEU A 145 -8.69 -9.58 -17.80
N ILE A 146 -7.41 -9.69 -18.05
CA ILE A 146 -6.62 -10.91 -17.92
C ILE A 146 -5.65 -10.73 -16.75
N ASP A 147 -5.45 -11.77 -15.94
CA ASP A 147 -4.45 -11.77 -14.90
C ASP A 147 -3.04 -11.76 -15.50
N MET A 148 -2.22 -10.83 -15.04
CA MET A 148 -0.88 -10.60 -15.56
C MET A 148 0.06 -11.78 -15.26
N SER A 149 -0.10 -12.45 -14.13
CA SER A 149 0.75 -13.58 -13.73
C SER A 149 0.43 -14.83 -14.58
N GLU A 150 -0.85 -15.11 -14.81
CA GLU A 150 -1.27 -16.21 -15.68
C GLU A 150 -0.78 -15.99 -17.12
N PHE A 151 -0.93 -14.76 -17.64
CA PHE A 151 -0.44 -14.43 -18.98
C PHE A 151 1.10 -14.56 -19.07
N SER A 152 1.85 -14.08 -18.08
CA SER A 152 3.32 -14.17 -18.09
C SER A 152 3.79 -15.63 -18.06
N THR A 153 3.12 -16.49 -17.32
CA THR A 153 3.41 -17.92 -17.26
C THR A 153 3.16 -18.60 -18.61
N ALA A 154 2.01 -18.32 -19.22
CA ALA A 154 1.66 -18.83 -20.54
C ALA A 154 2.65 -18.37 -21.63
N LEU A 155 3.07 -17.11 -21.58
CA LEU A 155 4.03 -16.54 -22.52
C LEU A 155 5.43 -17.18 -22.39
N ARG A 156 5.91 -17.42 -21.16
CA ARG A 156 7.18 -18.13 -20.92
C ARG A 156 7.14 -19.53 -21.52
N TRP A 157 6.07 -20.25 -21.32
CA TRP A 157 5.89 -21.61 -21.82
C TRP A 157 5.97 -21.68 -23.35
N GLU A 158 5.36 -20.72 -24.06
CA GLU A 158 5.44 -20.63 -25.51
C GLU A 158 6.83 -20.28 -26.03
N ASN A 159 7.55 -19.44 -25.30
CA ASN A 159 8.93 -19.08 -25.68
C ASN A 159 9.90 -20.27 -25.50
N THR A 160 9.75 -21.03 -24.41
CA THR A 160 10.55 -22.22 -24.15
C THR A 160 10.35 -23.30 -25.25
N LYS A 161 9.14 -23.45 -25.75
CA LYS A 161 8.87 -24.38 -26.88
C LYS A 161 9.57 -23.97 -28.18
N LYS A 162 9.79 -22.67 -28.41
CA LYS A 162 10.48 -22.18 -29.61
C LYS A 162 12.00 -22.34 -29.56
N GLU A 163 12.57 -22.44 -28.34
CA GLU A 163 14.02 -22.65 -28.15
C GLU A 163 14.40 -24.13 -28.28
N VAL A 164 13.43 -25.04 -28.20
CA VAL A 164 13.63 -26.51 -28.24
C VAL A 164 13.26 -27.10 -29.61
N ALA A 165 12.67 -26.33 -30.51
CA ALA A 165 12.28 -26.73 -31.87
C ALA A 165 13.20 -26.12 -32.92
#